data_be62cbbd8d01658185cb6f9088c32948
#
_entry.id   be62cbbd8d01658185cb6f9088c32948
#
_cell.length_a   1.000
_cell.length_b   1.000
_cell.length_c   1.000
_cell.angle_alpha   90.00
_cell.angle_beta   90.00
_cell.angle_gamma   90.00
#
_symmetry.space_group_name_H-M   'P 1'
#
loop_
_entity.id
_entity.type
_entity.pdbx_description
1 polymer ?
#
loop_
_entity_poly.entity_id
_entity_poly.type
_entity_poly.pdbx_seq_one_letter_code
_entity_poly.pdbx_strand_id
1 'polypeptide(L)'
;MNEGLIPKRYAKALYKFALEKGETKRLYATMATLARSFDDNAQLAAAVANPFVDDSRKTSLLMTAAGADASDTVYADFLKLLTQNRRLGYARECALAYLDIYRHENRIYPVAIVSARPLDADEKARIEALLAKHLPGATMEYSYSTDPALIGGFTVTVGSERLDATVANELKQLSLKLLAK
;
A
#
# COMPACT_ATOMS: atom_id res chain seq x y z
N MET A 1 12.19 16.16 12.86
CA MET A 1 11.47 16.20 11.58
C MET A 1 12.20 15.45 10.46
N ASN A 2 12.76 14.28 10.73
CA ASN A 2 13.40 13.41 9.70
C ASN A 2 12.81 11.97 9.71
N GLU A 3 11.60 11.82 10.25
CA GLU A 3 10.99 10.49 10.44
C GLU A 3 10.70 9.76 9.13
N GLY A 4 10.40 10.48 8.06
CA GLY A 4 10.18 9.87 6.74
C GLY A 4 11.44 9.54 5.93
N LEU A 5 12.59 10.13 6.25
CA LEU A 5 13.83 9.90 5.51
C LEU A 5 14.50 8.57 5.89
N ILE A 6 14.42 8.18 7.17
CA ILE A 6 15.02 6.96 7.67
C ILE A 6 14.39 5.73 7.02
N PRO A 7 13.05 5.53 7.07
CA PRO A 7 12.40 4.40 6.42
C PRO A 7 12.70 4.30 4.92
N LYS A 8 12.67 5.43 4.19
CA LYS A 8 12.98 5.46 2.76
C LYS A 8 14.42 5.01 2.44
N ARG A 9 15.40 5.38 3.30
CA ARG A 9 16.80 4.93 3.11
C ARG A 9 16.93 3.42 3.32
N TYR A 10 16.27 2.87 4.36
CA TYR A 10 16.25 1.43 4.63
C TYR A 10 15.54 0.67 3.52
N ALA A 11 14.38 1.14 3.08
CA ALA A 11 13.62 0.54 1.98
C ALA A 11 14.41 0.53 0.67
N LYS A 12 15.13 1.63 0.34
CA LYS A 12 15.99 1.69 -0.85
C LYS A 12 17.16 0.72 -0.79
N ALA A 13 17.80 0.59 0.36
CA ALA A 13 18.88 -0.38 0.57
C ALA A 13 18.35 -1.81 0.46
N LEU A 14 17.19 -2.08 1.08
CA LEU A 14 16.53 -3.38 1.03
C LEU A 14 16.11 -3.75 -0.40
N TYR A 15 15.59 -2.80 -1.18
CA TYR A 15 15.23 -3.04 -2.58
C TYR A 15 16.46 -3.44 -3.43
N LYS A 16 17.57 -2.74 -3.25
CA LYS A 16 18.82 -3.09 -3.93
C LYS A 16 19.32 -4.47 -3.55
N PHE A 17 19.31 -4.79 -2.26
CA PHE A 17 19.71 -6.10 -1.76
C PHE A 17 18.80 -7.22 -2.28
N ALA A 18 17.48 -7.00 -2.29
CA ALA A 18 16.52 -7.93 -2.85
C ALA A 18 16.69 -8.10 -4.38
N LEU A 19 17.10 -7.04 -5.09
CA LEU A 19 17.39 -7.10 -6.52
C LEU A 19 18.61 -7.97 -6.81
N GLU A 20 19.69 -7.84 -6.02
CA GLU A 20 20.90 -8.67 -6.12
C GLU A 20 20.60 -10.16 -5.84
N LYS A 21 19.64 -10.44 -4.96
CA LYS A 21 19.20 -11.81 -4.63
C LYS A 21 18.12 -12.36 -5.57
N GLY A 22 17.54 -11.54 -6.45
CA GLY A 22 16.44 -11.94 -7.33
C GLY A 22 15.11 -12.16 -6.60
N GLU A 23 14.95 -11.64 -5.38
CA GLU A 23 13.79 -11.88 -4.50
C GLU A 23 12.85 -10.68 -4.37
N THR A 24 12.95 -9.69 -5.25
CA THR A 24 12.17 -8.45 -5.14
C THR A 24 10.65 -8.68 -5.10
N LYS A 25 10.13 -9.59 -5.93
CA LYS A 25 8.70 -9.91 -5.99
C LYS A 25 8.22 -10.63 -4.74
N ARG A 26 9.00 -11.58 -4.23
CA ARG A 26 8.69 -12.31 -3.01
C ARG A 26 8.65 -11.35 -1.82
N LEU A 27 9.67 -10.52 -1.71
CA LEU A 27 9.76 -9.51 -0.65
C LEU A 27 8.63 -8.48 -0.75
N TYR A 28 8.19 -8.11 -1.97
CA TYR A 28 7.03 -7.25 -2.16
C TYR A 28 5.76 -7.85 -1.52
N ALA A 29 5.50 -9.15 -1.75
CA ALA A 29 4.36 -9.83 -1.14
C ALA A 29 4.47 -9.88 0.39
N THR A 30 5.66 -10.19 0.92
CA THR A 30 5.95 -10.19 2.36
C THR A 30 5.70 -8.82 3.00
N MET A 31 6.20 -7.73 2.36
CA MET A 31 5.99 -6.36 2.84
C MET A 31 4.53 -5.91 2.73
N ALA A 32 3.80 -6.34 1.70
CA ALA A 32 2.37 -6.06 1.57
C ALA A 32 1.56 -6.75 2.67
N THR A 33 1.89 -8.01 2.99
CA THR A 33 1.27 -8.74 4.10
C THR A 33 1.56 -8.07 5.43
N LEU A 34 2.82 -7.67 5.67
CA LEU A 34 3.20 -6.94 6.88
C LEU A 34 2.42 -5.64 7.04
N ALA A 35 2.35 -4.81 5.99
CA ALA A 35 1.61 -3.55 6.03
C ALA A 35 0.13 -3.77 6.38
N ARG A 36 -0.52 -4.76 5.73
CA ARG A 36 -1.90 -5.14 6.03
C ARG A 36 -2.07 -5.60 7.47
N SER A 37 -1.16 -6.43 7.99
CA SER A 37 -1.22 -6.91 9.37
C SER A 37 -1.14 -5.77 10.40
N PHE A 38 -0.41 -4.70 10.11
CA PHE A 38 -0.42 -3.49 10.93
C PHE A 38 -1.74 -2.71 10.85
N ASP A 39 -2.39 -2.69 9.69
CA ASP A 39 -3.68 -2.02 9.49
C ASP A 39 -4.83 -2.80 10.16
N ASP A 40 -4.79 -4.14 10.07
CA ASP A 40 -5.80 -5.03 10.64
C ASP A 40 -5.65 -5.19 12.17
N ASN A 41 -4.45 -4.97 12.71
CA ASN A 41 -4.16 -5.21 14.13
C ASN A 41 -3.39 -4.05 14.78
N ALA A 42 -4.12 -3.13 15.38
CA ALA A 42 -3.54 -1.99 16.11
C ALA A 42 -2.62 -2.42 17.30
N GLN A 43 -2.85 -3.62 17.86
CA GLN A 43 -2.01 -4.13 18.95
C GLN A 43 -0.59 -4.48 18.49
N LEU A 44 -0.41 -4.83 17.22
CA LEU A 44 0.91 -5.10 16.64
C LEU A 44 1.79 -3.86 16.69
N ALA A 45 1.25 -2.71 16.32
CA ALA A 45 1.97 -1.44 16.38
C ALA A 45 2.37 -1.09 17.83
N ALA A 46 1.45 -1.27 18.78
CA ALA A 46 1.72 -1.04 20.21
C ALA A 46 2.80 -2.00 20.77
N ALA A 47 2.75 -3.28 20.39
CA ALA A 47 3.73 -4.28 20.82
C ALA A 47 5.14 -3.99 20.29
N VAL A 48 5.25 -3.59 19.01
CA VAL A 48 6.54 -3.25 18.39
C VAL A 48 7.12 -1.96 18.97
N ALA A 49 6.27 -0.97 19.28
CA ALA A 49 6.69 0.30 19.88
C ALA A 49 7.05 0.18 21.38
N ASN A 50 6.59 -0.87 22.06
CA ASN A 50 6.78 -1.03 23.49
C ASN A 50 8.28 -1.30 23.84
N PRO A 51 8.94 -0.44 24.63
CA PRO A 51 10.35 -0.62 24.99
C PRO A 51 10.61 -1.81 25.96
N PHE A 52 9.57 -2.32 26.63
CA PHE A 52 9.67 -3.44 27.57
C PHE A 52 9.58 -4.82 26.90
N VAL A 53 9.25 -4.88 25.59
CA VAL A 53 9.24 -6.12 24.83
C VAL A 53 10.63 -6.35 24.25
N ASP A 54 11.19 -7.54 24.46
CA ASP A 54 12.48 -7.92 23.91
C ASP A 54 12.51 -7.89 22.39
N ASP A 55 13.63 -7.48 21.82
CA ASP A 55 13.82 -7.38 20.37
C ASP A 55 13.64 -8.73 19.65
N SER A 56 13.98 -9.85 20.32
CA SER A 56 13.75 -11.21 19.79
C SER A 56 12.26 -11.50 19.62
N ARG A 57 11.45 -11.13 20.60
CA ARG A 57 9.99 -11.27 20.54
C ARG A 57 9.38 -10.36 19.46
N LYS A 58 9.85 -9.11 19.36
CA LYS A 58 9.42 -8.19 18.30
C LYS A 58 9.74 -8.75 16.92
N THR A 59 10.95 -9.29 16.74
CA THR A 59 11.37 -9.91 15.48
C THR A 59 10.49 -11.10 15.12
N SER A 60 10.20 -12.00 16.08
CA SER A 60 9.30 -13.13 15.86
C SER A 60 7.88 -12.68 15.51
N LEU A 61 7.35 -11.63 16.18
CA LEU A 61 6.05 -11.05 15.85
C LEU A 61 6.02 -10.49 14.42
N LEU A 62 7.06 -9.78 14.00
CA LEU A 62 7.15 -9.21 12.66
C LEU A 62 7.31 -10.29 11.59
N MET A 63 8.04 -11.39 11.85
CA MET A 63 8.12 -12.55 10.97
C MET A 63 6.73 -13.17 10.76
N THR A 64 6.02 -13.43 11.85
CA THR A 64 4.66 -14.00 11.80
C THR A 64 3.68 -13.07 11.11
N ALA A 65 3.72 -11.76 11.44
CA ALA A 65 2.84 -10.75 10.84
C ALA A 65 3.06 -10.58 9.33
N ALA A 66 4.29 -10.77 8.86
CA ALA A 66 4.63 -10.75 7.44
C ALA A 66 4.28 -12.06 6.71
N GLY A 67 3.86 -13.11 7.43
CA GLY A 67 3.71 -14.45 6.87
C GLY A 67 5.01 -15.03 6.35
N ALA A 68 6.14 -14.55 6.89
CA ALA A 68 7.47 -14.96 6.46
C ALA A 68 7.91 -16.24 7.21
N ASP A 69 8.61 -17.10 6.51
CA ASP A 69 9.17 -18.35 7.04
C ASP A 69 10.71 -18.32 7.08
N ALA A 70 11.31 -19.42 7.48
CA ALA A 70 12.76 -19.56 7.57
C ALA A 70 13.48 -19.44 6.20
N SER A 71 12.76 -19.54 5.10
CA SER A 71 13.28 -19.38 3.73
C SER A 71 13.36 -17.92 3.28
N ASP A 72 12.71 -16.99 4.00
CA ASP A 72 12.72 -15.55 3.71
C ASP A 72 13.98 -14.87 4.27
N THR A 73 15.14 -15.30 3.80
CA THR A 73 16.44 -14.86 4.32
C THR A 73 16.66 -13.36 4.19
N VAL A 74 16.22 -12.75 3.09
CA VAL A 74 16.33 -11.30 2.83
C VAL A 74 15.54 -10.51 3.85
N TYR A 75 14.32 -10.95 4.18
CA TYR A 75 13.50 -10.30 5.20
C TYR A 75 14.05 -10.50 6.61
N ALA A 76 14.52 -11.70 6.93
CA ALA A 76 15.15 -11.99 8.21
C ALA A 76 16.42 -11.14 8.44
N ASP A 77 17.27 -10.99 7.44
CA ASP A 77 18.47 -10.14 7.52
C ASP A 77 18.11 -8.65 7.64
N PHE A 78 17.03 -8.23 7.00
CA PHE A 78 16.50 -6.88 7.18
C PHE A 78 16.04 -6.62 8.62
N LEU A 79 15.30 -7.55 9.24
CA LEU A 79 14.89 -7.42 10.64
C LEU A 79 16.09 -7.41 11.58
N LYS A 80 17.12 -8.24 11.33
CA LYS A 80 18.38 -8.19 12.10
C LYS A 80 19.05 -6.81 12.02
N LEU A 81 19.09 -6.23 10.80
CA LEU A 81 19.64 -4.89 10.60
C LEU A 81 18.87 -3.82 11.38
N LEU A 82 17.53 -3.89 11.38
CA LEU A 82 16.69 -2.97 12.16
C LEU A 82 16.92 -3.16 13.68
N THR A 83 17.06 -4.41 14.13
CA THR A 83 17.35 -4.73 15.54
C THR A 83 18.69 -4.14 15.99
N GLN A 84 19.76 -4.38 15.21
CA GLN A 84 21.10 -3.86 15.51
C GLN A 84 21.12 -2.33 15.62
N ASN A 85 20.30 -1.66 14.83
CA ASN A 85 20.19 -0.20 14.84
C ASN A 85 19.11 0.33 15.81
N ARG A 86 18.44 -0.52 16.59
CA ARG A 86 17.31 -0.18 17.49
C ARG A 86 16.18 0.55 16.76
N ARG A 87 15.83 0.06 15.54
CA ARG A 87 14.87 0.70 14.62
C ARG A 87 13.73 -0.21 14.21
N LEU A 88 13.44 -1.26 15.00
CA LEU A 88 12.30 -2.16 14.73
C LEU A 88 10.96 -1.41 14.68
N GLY A 89 10.82 -0.31 15.45
CA GLY A 89 9.63 0.54 15.42
C GLY A 89 9.30 1.14 14.07
N TYR A 90 10.28 1.23 13.14
CA TYR A 90 10.05 1.73 11.77
C TYR A 90 9.71 0.62 10.76
N ALA A 91 9.44 -0.60 11.22
CA ALA A 91 9.18 -1.73 10.31
C ALA A 91 7.99 -1.47 9.37
N ARG A 92 6.89 -0.86 9.89
CA ARG A 92 5.71 -0.49 9.09
C ARG A 92 6.06 0.53 8.02
N GLU A 93 6.70 1.62 8.39
CA GLU A 93 7.08 2.71 7.50
C GLU A 93 8.09 2.23 6.43
N CYS A 94 9.00 1.34 6.81
CA CYS A 94 9.92 0.70 5.86
C CYS A 94 9.19 -0.20 4.87
N ALA A 95 8.17 -0.95 5.33
CA ALA A 95 7.36 -1.78 4.45
C ALA A 95 6.61 -0.91 3.44
N LEU A 96 5.92 0.14 3.87
CA LEU A 96 5.22 1.06 2.99
C LEU A 96 6.16 1.72 1.97
N ALA A 97 7.32 2.19 2.44
CA ALA A 97 8.32 2.79 1.56
C ALA A 97 8.91 1.78 0.54
N TYR A 98 9.05 0.51 0.92
CA TYR A 98 9.47 -0.56 0.01
C TYR A 98 8.42 -0.82 -1.08
N LEU A 99 7.13 -0.88 -0.70
CA LEU A 99 6.03 -1.04 -1.64
C LEU A 99 5.99 0.09 -2.66
N ASP A 100 6.18 1.33 -2.22
CA ASP A 100 6.23 2.50 -3.11
C ASP A 100 7.41 2.42 -4.10
N ILE A 101 8.62 2.07 -3.61
CA ILE A 101 9.81 1.91 -4.47
C ILE A 101 9.56 0.78 -5.48
N TYR A 102 9.10 -0.38 -5.04
CA TYR A 102 8.84 -1.51 -5.92
C TYR A 102 7.82 -1.18 -7.01
N ARG A 103 6.71 -0.51 -6.65
CA ARG A 103 5.69 -0.07 -7.59
C ARG A 103 6.25 0.91 -8.63
N HIS A 104 7.01 1.89 -8.18
CA HIS A 104 7.64 2.87 -9.05
C HIS A 104 8.60 2.21 -10.06
N GLU A 105 9.49 1.34 -9.60
CA GLU A 105 10.48 0.66 -10.44
C GLU A 105 9.85 -0.32 -11.44
N ASN A 106 8.72 -0.95 -11.07
CA ASN A 106 8.02 -1.92 -11.92
C ASN A 106 6.83 -1.32 -12.67
N ARG A 107 6.62 0.00 -12.63
CA ARG A 107 5.49 0.71 -13.26
C ARG A 107 4.14 0.13 -12.84
N ILE A 108 3.98 -0.18 -11.57
CA ILE A 108 2.74 -0.65 -10.99
C ILE A 108 2.01 0.55 -10.39
N TYR A 109 0.77 0.76 -10.82
CA TYR A 109 -0.07 1.84 -10.33
C TYR A 109 -1.17 1.29 -9.41
N PRO A 110 -1.19 1.66 -8.13
CA PRO A 110 -2.32 1.33 -7.27
C PRO A 110 -3.54 2.13 -7.71
N VAL A 111 -4.64 1.43 -7.95
CA VAL A 111 -5.92 1.99 -8.35
C VAL A 111 -6.93 1.68 -7.26
N ALA A 112 -7.40 2.71 -6.57
CA ALA A 112 -8.45 2.58 -5.58
C ALA A 112 -9.78 3.01 -6.20
N ILE A 113 -10.76 2.11 -6.21
CA ILE A 113 -12.11 2.34 -6.71
C ILE A 113 -13.06 2.26 -5.53
N VAL A 114 -13.74 3.39 -5.24
CA VAL A 114 -14.76 3.46 -4.20
C VAL A 114 -16.11 3.70 -4.87
N SER A 115 -17.08 2.85 -4.63
CA SER A 115 -18.42 2.90 -5.23
C SER A 115 -19.51 2.97 -4.17
N ALA A 116 -20.67 3.52 -4.51
CA ALA A 116 -21.82 3.62 -3.62
C ALA A 116 -22.41 2.23 -3.29
N ARG A 117 -22.25 1.24 -4.18
CA ARG A 117 -22.69 -0.15 -4.03
C ARG A 117 -21.60 -1.10 -4.54
N PRO A 118 -21.64 -2.37 -4.15
CA PRO A 118 -20.74 -3.37 -4.72
C PRO A 118 -20.87 -3.40 -6.24
N LEU A 119 -19.73 -3.30 -6.95
CA LEU A 119 -19.66 -3.38 -8.41
C LEU A 119 -19.75 -4.85 -8.85
N ASP A 120 -20.50 -5.10 -9.89
CA ASP A 120 -20.53 -6.41 -10.55
C ASP A 120 -19.27 -6.64 -11.43
N ALA A 121 -19.13 -7.86 -11.95
CA ALA A 121 -17.96 -8.23 -12.76
C ALA A 121 -17.85 -7.42 -14.05
N ASP A 122 -18.99 -7.11 -14.69
CA ASP A 122 -19.03 -6.37 -15.96
C ASP A 122 -18.69 -4.89 -15.75
N GLU A 123 -19.16 -4.30 -14.66
CA GLU A 123 -18.83 -2.92 -14.25
C GLU A 123 -17.33 -2.77 -13.97
N LYS A 124 -16.77 -3.72 -13.21
CA LYS A 124 -15.31 -3.76 -12.95
C LYS A 124 -14.52 -3.85 -14.24
N ALA A 125 -14.87 -4.80 -15.13
CA ALA A 125 -14.18 -4.97 -16.41
C ALA A 125 -14.24 -3.73 -17.29
N ARG A 126 -15.36 -2.99 -17.31
CA ARG A 126 -15.48 -1.72 -18.05
C ARG A 126 -14.59 -0.63 -17.49
N ILE A 127 -14.53 -0.48 -16.16
CA ILE A 127 -13.66 0.51 -15.50
C ILE A 127 -12.18 0.16 -15.78
N GLU A 128 -11.81 -1.11 -15.63
CA GLU A 128 -10.44 -1.59 -15.89
C GLU A 128 -10.04 -1.35 -17.36
N ALA A 129 -10.92 -1.64 -18.32
CA ALA A 129 -10.67 -1.42 -19.73
C ALA A 129 -10.50 0.08 -20.09
N LEU A 130 -11.25 0.96 -19.45
CA LEU A 130 -11.08 2.41 -19.61
C LEU A 130 -9.73 2.88 -19.07
N LEU A 131 -9.34 2.42 -17.88
CA LEU A 131 -8.06 2.77 -17.26
C LEU A 131 -6.87 2.26 -18.07
N ALA A 132 -6.95 1.03 -18.59
CA ALA A 132 -5.92 0.45 -19.45
C ALA A 132 -5.67 1.24 -20.73
N LYS A 133 -6.69 1.92 -21.28
CA LYS A 133 -6.53 2.81 -22.43
C LYS A 133 -5.80 4.11 -22.09
N HIS A 134 -5.96 4.60 -20.85
CA HIS A 134 -5.34 5.86 -20.41
C HIS A 134 -3.88 5.68 -19.96
N LEU A 135 -3.50 4.47 -19.50
CA LEU A 135 -2.18 4.16 -19.00
C LEU A 135 -1.58 2.93 -19.73
N PRO A 136 -1.24 3.07 -21.02
CA PRO A 136 -0.73 1.94 -21.79
C PRO A 136 0.63 1.47 -21.26
N GLY A 137 0.77 0.15 -21.07
CA GLY A 137 2.00 -0.47 -20.60
C GLY A 137 2.23 -0.39 -19.08
N ALA A 138 1.24 0.05 -18.31
CA ALA A 138 1.25 0.04 -16.86
C ALA A 138 0.58 -1.23 -16.32
N THR A 139 1.15 -1.80 -15.26
CA THR A 139 0.46 -2.82 -14.46
C THR A 139 -0.37 -2.11 -13.41
N MET A 140 -1.66 -2.46 -13.29
CA MET A 140 -2.56 -1.85 -12.32
C MET A 140 -2.89 -2.82 -11.20
N GLU A 141 -2.76 -2.36 -9.96
CA GLU A 141 -3.23 -3.06 -8.76
C GLU A 141 -4.57 -2.46 -8.34
N TYR A 142 -5.67 -3.18 -8.59
CA TYR A 142 -7.01 -2.71 -8.25
C TYR A 142 -7.38 -3.04 -6.81
N SER A 143 -7.93 -2.06 -6.11
CA SER A 143 -8.60 -2.22 -4.83
C SER A 143 -10.03 -1.67 -4.94
N TYR A 144 -11.00 -2.46 -4.47
CA TYR A 144 -12.42 -2.10 -4.52
C TYR A 144 -12.95 -1.94 -3.09
N SER A 145 -13.62 -0.83 -2.85
CA SER A 145 -14.33 -0.60 -1.59
C SER A 145 -15.69 0.01 -1.85
N THR A 146 -16.58 -0.12 -0.88
CA THR A 146 -17.93 0.43 -0.96
C THR A 146 -18.09 1.48 0.13
N ASP A 147 -18.56 2.66 -0.26
CA ASP A 147 -18.92 3.74 0.65
C ASP A 147 -20.38 4.16 0.40
N PRO A 148 -21.30 3.78 1.28
CA PRO A 148 -22.73 4.14 1.16
C PRO A 148 -22.98 5.65 1.28
N ALA A 149 -22.03 6.44 1.78
CA ALA A 149 -22.14 7.90 1.82
C ALA A 149 -22.09 8.54 0.42
N LEU A 150 -21.56 7.82 -0.57
CA LEU A 150 -21.69 8.17 -1.97
C LEU A 150 -23.15 7.88 -2.41
N ILE A 151 -23.93 8.93 -2.70
CA ILE A 151 -25.34 8.83 -3.12
C ILE A 151 -25.50 7.95 -4.36
N GLY A 152 -24.45 7.85 -5.21
CA GLY A 152 -24.40 7.06 -6.42
C GLY A 152 -23.12 7.32 -7.20
N GLY A 153 -22.80 6.44 -8.17
CA GLY A 153 -21.57 6.52 -8.95
C GLY A 153 -20.35 5.93 -8.24
N PHE A 154 -19.16 6.35 -8.63
CA PHE A 154 -17.90 5.85 -8.09
C PHE A 154 -16.79 6.91 -8.18
N THR A 155 -15.75 6.73 -7.41
CA THR A 155 -14.50 7.47 -7.53
C THR A 155 -13.36 6.52 -7.88
N VAL A 156 -12.43 6.99 -8.71
CA VAL A 156 -11.20 6.26 -9.05
C VAL A 156 -10.02 7.12 -8.65
N THR A 157 -9.13 6.56 -7.86
CA THR A 157 -7.87 7.20 -7.48
C THR A 157 -6.71 6.39 -8.06
N VAL A 158 -5.85 7.03 -8.83
CA VAL A 158 -4.63 6.44 -9.42
C VAL A 158 -3.44 7.26 -8.94
N GLY A 159 -2.66 6.73 -8.01
CA GLY A 159 -1.58 7.50 -7.38
C GLY A 159 -2.10 8.76 -6.69
N SER A 160 -1.73 9.94 -7.21
CA SER A 160 -2.19 11.25 -6.70
C SER A 160 -3.38 11.83 -7.46
N GLU A 161 -3.80 11.23 -8.56
CA GLU A 161 -4.91 11.70 -9.37
C GLU A 161 -6.22 11.03 -8.96
N ARG A 162 -7.28 11.82 -8.83
CA ARG A 162 -8.62 11.34 -8.48
C ARG A 162 -9.63 11.76 -9.52
N LEU A 163 -10.30 10.78 -10.11
CA LEU A 163 -11.49 10.96 -10.92
C LEU A 163 -12.72 10.77 -10.04
N ASP A 164 -13.59 11.77 -10.00
CA ASP A 164 -14.84 11.73 -9.26
C ASP A 164 -16.02 11.67 -10.23
N ALA A 165 -16.56 10.48 -10.41
CA ALA A 165 -17.75 10.19 -11.22
C ALA A 165 -18.97 9.90 -10.31
N THR A 166 -19.11 10.64 -9.21
CA THR A 166 -20.27 10.53 -8.33
C THR A 166 -21.42 11.42 -8.80
N VAL A 167 -22.63 10.95 -8.56
CA VAL A 167 -23.86 11.73 -8.83
C VAL A 167 -23.85 13.06 -8.07
N ALA A 168 -23.31 13.05 -6.85
CA ALA A 168 -23.15 14.26 -6.04
C ALA A 168 -22.29 15.34 -6.74
N ASN A 169 -21.18 14.91 -7.38
CA ASN A 169 -20.31 15.82 -8.12
C ASN A 169 -20.99 16.32 -9.41
N GLU A 170 -21.70 15.46 -10.13
CA GLU A 170 -22.46 15.85 -11.32
C GLU A 170 -23.53 16.90 -10.99
N LEU A 171 -24.31 16.70 -9.91
CA LEU A 171 -25.31 17.66 -9.44
C LEU A 171 -24.66 18.97 -9.01
N LYS A 172 -23.52 18.93 -8.34
CA LYS A 172 -22.76 20.11 -7.95
C LYS A 172 -22.30 20.91 -9.18
N GLN A 173 -21.77 20.23 -10.19
CA GLN A 173 -21.33 20.89 -11.42
C GLN A 173 -22.52 21.47 -12.20
N LEU A 174 -23.66 20.81 -12.25
CA LEU A 174 -24.89 21.33 -12.85
C LEU A 174 -25.38 22.58 -12.11
N SER A 175 -25.41 22.54 -10.77
CA SER A 175 -25.77 23.69 -9.95
C SER A 175 -24.86 24.90 -10.23
N LEU A 176 -23.55 24.69 -10.28
CA LEU A 176 -22.58 25.76 -10.59
C LEU A 176 -22.79 26.33 -12.01
N LYS A 177 -23.09 25.48 -13.01
CA LYS A 177 -23.38 25.93 -14.37
C LYS A 177 -24.68 26.74 -14.47
N LEU A 178 -25.68 26.43 -13.64
CA LEU A 178 -26.95 27.17 -13.60
C LEU A 178 -26.81 28.52 -12.88
N LEU A 179 -25.93 28.60 -11.87
CA LEU A 179 -25.67 29.83 -11.13
C LEU A 179 -24.71 30.79 -11.85
N ALA A 180 -23.94 30.28 -12.81
CA ALA A 180 -22.99 31.07 -13.61
C ALA A 180 -23.63 31.75 -14.85
N LYS A 181 -24.96 31.63 -15.02
CA LYS A 181 -25.77 32.36 -16.00
C LYS A 181 -26.48 33.55 -15.32
#